data_910cb987b235c80898b4be4f75f54878
#
_entry.id   910cb987b235c80898b4be4f75f54878
#
_cell.length_a   1.000
_cell.length_b   1.000
_cell.length_c   1.000
_cell.angle_alpha   90.00
_cell.angle_beta   90.00
_cell.angle_gamma   90.00
#
_symmetry.space_group_name_H-M   'P 1'
#
loop_
_entity.id
_entity.type
_entity.pdbx_description
1 polymer ?
#
loop_
_entity_poly.entity_id
_entity_poly.type
_entity_poly.pdbx_seq_one_letter_code
_entity_poly.pdbx_strand_id
1 'polypeptide(L)'
;MWPGIILNGSKKTYETAMQAVCADPAVDAVFIHCFAGGFSLEVDLEKMADTAREAGKPLFCWISGERNRVYQFQKTAQPLGVPVFREVMRAVECMGILLNRPCPEIETDPETAPEERVRRLTQDPRLAVLTSNTGELDELVSKQVLKACGIPVVEEKQVTSIEEAQHAAADFGFPLVVKGMVPGVSHKTESSLVHLGIASDQDLATAVTTLQKTMEGRGSILIQKQVPGKIELVAGFVRDPRLGPCVMCGLGGIFAEALNDTVFGVAPLTLADALAMIDRLKCRPMLDGYRGYDPVDKTALGRILVTLGDLGCAYPDIREIDINPLIMHKGDPIAVDGLVVLA
;
A
#
# COMPACT_ATOMS: atom_id res chain seq x y z
N MET A 1 -5.61 -43.56 19.74
CA MET A 1 -5.02 -43.84 21.09
C MET A 1 -4.01 -42.72 21.34
N TRP A 2 -4.36 -41.79 22.22
CA TRP A 2 -3.43 -40.74 22.64
C TRP A 2 -2.36 -41.39 23.51
N PRO A 3 -1.09 -41.25 23.20
CA PRO A 3 -0.06 -41.89 24.04
C PRO A 3 -0.05 -41.19 25.40
N GLY A 4 -0.06 -41.95 26.49
CA GLY A 4 0.00 -41.51 27.88
C GLY A 4 1.23 -40.70 28.27
N ILE A 5 2.10 -40.39 27.35
CA ILE A 5 3.30 -39.54 27.46
C ILE A 5 2.93 -38.07 27.75
N ILE A 6 1.75 -37.59 27.28
CA ILE A 6 1.34 -36.20 27.46
C ILE A 6 0.87 -35.89 28.87
N LEU A 7 0.38 -36.88 29.61
CA LEU A 7 -0.16 -36.70 30.96
C LEU A 7 0.91 -36.69 32.08
N ASN A 8 2.13 -37.18 31.77
CA ASN A 8 3.27 -37.23 32.70
C ASN A 8 4.50 -36.45 32.22
N GLY A 9 4.36 -35.66 31.15
CA GLY A 9 5.46 -34.90 30.59
C GLY A 9 5.89 -33.77 31.52
N SER A 10 7.12 -33.82 31.99
CA SER A 10 7.75 -32.72 32.70
C SER A 10 8.03 -31.55 31.73
N LYS A 11 8.26 -30.32 32.23
CA LYS A 11 8.81 -29.16 31.46
C LYS A 11 9.94 -29.61 30.52
N LYS A 12 10.79 -30.52 30.96
CA LYS A 12 11.91 -31.10 30.21
C LYS A 12 11.49 -31.80 28.90
N THR A 13 10.29 -32.35 28.81
CA THR A 13 9.80 -33.03 27.58
C THR A 13 9.59 -32.04 26.44
N TYR A 14 8.99 -30.87 26.73
CA TYR A 14 8.81 -29.79 25.74
C TYR A 14 10.16 -29.21 25.32
N GLU A 15 11.07 -28.99 26.25
CA GLU A 15 12.42 -28.50 25.97
C GLU A 15 13.18 -29.43 25.03
N THR A 16 13.16 -30.73 25.33
CA THR A 16 13.82 -31.75 24.49
C THR A 16 13.18 -31.83 23.10
N ALA A 17 11.85 -31.75 23.01
CA ALA A 17 11.15 -31.75 21.75
C ALA A 17 11.47 -30.49 20.92
N MET A 18 11.52 -29.32 21.55
CA MET A 18 11.91 -28.08 20.89
C MET A 18 13.33 -28.13 20.34
N GLN A 19 14.28 -28.61 21.15
CA GLN A 19 15.67 -28.78 20.70
C GLN A 19 15.76 -29.70 19.48
N ALA A 20 15.06 -30.83 19.50
CA ALA A 20 15.08 -31.78 18.38
C ALA A 20 14.46 -31.17 17.12
N VAL A 21 13.30 -30.50 17.24
CA VAL A 21 12.62 -29.88 16.10
C VAL A 21 13.42 -28.69 15.55
N CYS A 22 14.00 -27.87 16.43
CA CYS A 22 14.82 -26.73 16.02
C CYS A 22 16.15 -27.16 15.38
N ALA A 23 16.70 -28.32 15.76
CA ALA A 23 17.93 -28.85 15.16
C ALA A 23 17.72 -29.47 13.78
N ASP A 24 16.48 -29.80 13.37
CA ASP A 24 16.19 -30.42 12.07
C ASP A 24 16.25 -29.38 10.96
N PRO A 25 17.16 -29.50 9.97
CA PRO A 25 17.28 -28.56 8.86
C PRO A 25 16.07 -28.57 7.91
N ALA A 26 15.21 -29.58 7.96
CA ALA A 26 13.99 -29.66 7.17
C ALA A 26 12.80 -28.89 7.78
N VAL A 27 12.98 -28.29 8.97
CA VAL A 27 11.95 -27.51 9.65
C VAL A 27 12.22 -26.04 9.46
N ASP A 28 11.33 -25.32 8.82
CA ASP A 28 11.44 -23.87 8.57
C ASP A 28 10.78 -23.03 9.66
N ALA A 29 9.77 -23.55 10.35
CA ALA A 29 9.04 -22.85 11.42
C ALA A 29 8.50 -23.84 12.44
N VAL A 30 8.29 -23.39 13.68
CA VAL A 30 7.74 -24.20 14.76
C VAL A 30 6.35 -23.69 15.13
N PHE A 31 5.36 -24.59 15.13
CA PHE A 31 4.00 -24.31 15.57
C PHE A 31 3.66 -25.17 16.77
N ILE A 32 3.30 -24.54 17.89
CA ILE A 32 2.93 -25.23 19.12
C ILE A 32 1.47 -24.98 19.49
N HIS A 33 0.81 -26.02 19.98
CA HIS A 33 -0.50 -25.91 20.61
C HIS A 33 -0.36 -26.00 22.12
N CYS A 34 -0.88 -25.00 22.83
CA CYS A 34 -0.94 -24.95 24.28
C CYS A 34 -2.37 -24.96 24.76
N PHE A 35 -2.63 -25.67 25.85
CA PHE A 35 -3.94 -25.67 26.51
C PHE A 35 -3.85 -24.99 27.89
N ALA A 36 -4.59 -23.90 28.05
CA ALA A 36 -4.63 -23.13 29.30
C ALA A 36 -5.84 -23.52 30.15
N GLY A 37 -5.72 -24.55 30.98
CA GLY A 37 -6.79 -25.01 31.87
C GLY A 37 -6.55 -26.41 32.41
N GLY A 38 -7.13 -26.74 33.57
CA GLY A 38 -7.06 -28.06 34.19
C GLY A 38 -5.64 -28.55 34.47
N PHE A 39 -5.31 -29.74 34.00
CA PHE A 39 -3.98 -30.34 34.11
C PHE A 39 -3.04 -29.88 33.00
N SER A 40 -3.03 -28.57 32.65
CA SER A 40 -2.14 -28.05 31.62
C SER A 40 -0.67 -28.21 32.05
N LEU A 41 0.15 -28.70 31.13
CA LEU A 41 1.59 -28.65 31.28
C LEU A 41 2.03 -27.19 31.30
N GLU A 42 2.73 -26.79 32.35
CA GLU A 42 3.39 -25.50 32.39
C GLU A 42 4.54 -25.50 31.37
N VAL A 43 4.35 -24.72 30.32
CA VAL A 43 5.35 -24.55 29.28
C VAL A 43 6.30 -23.41 29.68
N ASP A 44 7.59 -23.64 29.61
CA ASP A 44 8.59 -22.58 29.73
C ASP A 44 8.72 -21.86 28.38
N LEU A 45 7.84 -20.88 28.17
CA LEU A 45 7.74 -20.17 26.89
C LEU A 45 9.00 -19.37 26.58
N GLU A 46 9.66 -18.81 27.58
CA GLU A 46 10.89 -18.04 27.43
C GLU A 46 12.00 -18.92 26.85
N LYS A 47 12.23 -20.07 27.46
CA LYS A 47 13.23 -21.03 27.02
C LYS A 47 12.93 -21.58 25.61
N MET A 48 11.64 -21.82 25.30
CA MET A 48 11.23 -22.27 23.96
C MET A 48 11.48 -21.17 22.90
N ALA A 49 11.17 -19.91 23.23
CA ALA A 49 11.42 -18.78 22.37
C ALA A 49 12.92 -18.59 22.09
N ASP A 50 13.76 -18.73 23.13
CA ASP A 50 15.21 -18.64 22.99
C ASP A 50 15.76 -19.78 22.12
N THR A 51 15.33 -21.03 22.36
CA THR A 51 15.74 -22.18 21.53
C THR A 51 15.38 -21.98 20.05
N ALA A 52 14.19 -21.47 19.76
CA ALA A 52 13.76 -21.19 18.39
C ALA A 52 14.56 -20.03 17.76
N ARG A 53 14.82 -18.97 18.54
CA ARG A 53 15.61 -17.80 18.11
C ARG A 53 17.06 -18.19 17.80
N GLU A 54 17.71 -18.98 18.67
CA GLU A 54 19.06 -19.47 18.44
C GLU A 54 19.17 -20.32 17.17
N ALA A 55 18.11 -21.07 16.85
CA ALA A 55 18.04 -21.86 15.62
C ALA A 55 17.60 -21.03 14.38
N GLY A 56 17.30 -19.73 14.54
CA GLY A 56 16.82 -18.88 13.45
C GLY A 56 15.42 -19.25 12.92
N LYS A 57 14.60 -19.95 13.75
CA LYS A 57 13.29 -20.45 13.33
C LYS A 57 12.16 -19.68 14.01
N PRO A 58 11.16 -19.18 13.27
CA PRO A 58 10.00 -18.53 13.86
C PRO A 58 9.17 -19.52 14.69
N LEU A 59 8.74 -19.06 15.86
CA LEU A 59 7.88 -19.82 16.77
C LEU A 59 6.48 -19.20 16.80
N PHE A 60 5.47 -20.02 16.53
CA PHE A 60 4.05 -19.65 16.60
C PHE A 60 3.35 -20.48 17.68
N CYS A 61 2.40 -19.84 18.37
CA CYS A 61 1.61 -20.53 19.37
C CYS A 61 0.10 -20.39 19.08
N TRP A 62 -0.61 -21.50 19.11
CA TRP A 62 -2.08 -21.52 19.23
C TRP A 62 -2.42 -21.93 20.65
N ILE A 63 -3.26 -21.13 21.31
CA ILE A 63 -3.67 -21.41 22.69
C ILE A 63 -5.19 -21.52 22.79
N SER A 64 -5.65 -22.58 23.47
CA SER A 64 -7.04 -22.78 23.83
C SER A 64 -7.20 -22.94 25.33
N GLY A 65 -8.41 -22.71 25.87
CA GLY A 65 -8.68 -22.92 27.30
C GLY A 65 -9.31 -21.72 27.98
N GLU A 66 -9.09 -21.59 29.29
CA GLU A 66 -9.68 -20.57 30.15
C GLU A 66 -9.25 -19.16 29.74
N ARG A 67 -10.21 -18.25 29.55
CA ARG A 67 -10.02 -16.91 29.01
C ARG A 67 -8.93 -16.11 29.73
N ASN A 68 -8.94 -16.11 31.04
CA ASN A 68 -7.98 -15.34 31.86
C ASN A 68 -6.55 -15.89 31.73
N ARG A 69 -6.41 -17.20 31.69
CA ARG A 69 -5.09 -17.86 31.52
C ARG A 69 -4.55 -17.65 30.11
N VAL A 70 -5.41 -17.72 29.09
CA VAL A 70 -5.04 -17.38 27.71
C VAL A 70 -4.53 -15.95 27.62
N TYR A 71 -5.22 -15.00 28.27
CA TYR A 71 -4.79 -13.60 28.28
C TYR A 71 -3.42 -13.41 28.98
N GLN A 72 -3.21 -14.08 30.10
CA GLN A 72 -1.90 -14.01 30.79
C GLN A 72 -0.79 -14.62 29.94
N PHE A 73 -1.04 -15.74 29.28
CA PHE A 73 -0.09 -16.35 28.37
C PHE A 73 0.27 -15.42 27.20
N GLN A 74 -0.71 -14.75 26.60
CA GLN A 74 -0.47 -13.77 25.54
C GLN A 74 0.40 -12.60 26.02
N LYS A 75 0.16 -12.10 27.24
CA LYS A 75 1.00 -11.05 27.85
C LYS A 75 2.46 -11.50 28.06
N THR A 76 2.68 -12.74 28.46
CA THR A 76 4.03 -13.30 28.63
C THR A 76 4.71 -13.50 27.28
N ALA A 77 3.98 -13.90 26.26
CA ALA A 77 4.50 -14.18 24.92
C ALA A 77 4.91 -12.91 24.15
N GLN A 78 4.18 -11.81 24.36
CA GLN A 78 4.36 -10.57 23.61
C GLN A 78 5.79 -10.00 23.69
N PRO A 79 6.41 -9.83 24.87
CA PRO A 79 7.79 -9.32 24.97
C PRO A 79 8.84 -10.30 24.41
N LEU A 80 8.49 -11.59 24.28
CA LEU A 80 9.36 -12.62 23.70
C LEU A 80 9.30 -12.64 22.17
N GLY A 81 8.42 -11.85 21.56
CA GLY A 81 8.20 -11.85 20.11
C GLY A 81 7.49 -13.09 19.57
N VAL A 82 6.79 -13.84 20.46
CA VAL A 82 6.03 -15.04 20.07
C VAL A 82 4.58 -14.69 19.79
N PRO A 83 4.09 -14.77 18.53
CA PRO A 83 2.69 -14.55 18.23
C PRO A 83 1.82 -15.68 18.76
N VAL A 84 0.77 -15.31 19.51
CA VAL A 84 -0.16 -16.24 20.16
C VAL A 84 -1.55 -16.04 19.64
N PHE A 85 -2.10 -17.07 19.04
CA PHE A 85 -3.42 -17.08 18.39
C PHE A 85 -4.44 -17.86 19.22
N ARG A 86 -5.68 -17.42 19.19
CA ARG A 86 -6.81 -18.14 19.78
C ARG A 86 -7.55 -19.00 18.77
N GLU A 87 -7.34 -18.73 17.49
CA GLU A 87 -7.94 -19.41 16.34
C GLU A 87 -6.82 -20.03 15.51
N VAL A 88 -6.90 -21.34 15.28
CA VAL A 88 -5.87 -22.08 14.53
C VAL A 88 -5.75 -21.60 13.08
N MET A 89 -6.88 -21.25 12.44
CA MET A 89 -6.86 -20.77 11.05
C MET A 89 -6.05 -19.49 10.89
N ARG A 90 -6.20 -18.54 11.82
CA ARG A 90 -5.39 -17.31 11.81
C ARG A 90 -3.91 -17.58 12.01
N ALA A 91 -3.55 -18.56 12.84
CA ALA A 91 -2.16 -18.97 12.99
C ALA A 91 -1.59 -19.50 11.67
N VAL A 92 -2.35 -20.40 11.00
CA VAL A 92 -1.96 -20.97 9.71
C VAL A 92 -1.86 -19.91 8.61
N GLU A 93 -2.79 -18.95 8.55
CA GLU A 93 -2.75 -17.83 7.62
C GLU A 93 -1.48 -16.96 7.85
N CYS A 94 -1.16 -16.63 9.09
CA CYS A 94 0.05 -15.88 9.41
C CYS A 94 1.33 -16.65 9.06
N MET A 95 1.37 -17.95 9.32
CA MET A 95 2.49 -18.79 8.90
C MET A 95 2.60 -18.83 7.38
N GLY A 96 1.47 -18.98 6.68
CA GLY A 96 1.42 -18.94 5.21
C GLY A 96 1.95 -17.65 4.63
N ILE A 97 1.64 -16.51 5.24
CA ILE A 97 2.16 -15.21 4.84
C ILE A 97 3.68 -15.15 4.99
N LEU A 98 4.22 -15.65 6.11
CA LEU A 98 5.67 -15.65 6.36
C LEU A 98 6.42 -16.61 5.42
N LEU A 99 5.89 -17.80 5.19
CA LEU A 99 6.51 -18.82 4.34
C LEU A 99 6.40 -18.48 2.85
N ASN A 100 5.31 -17.80 2.46
CA ASN A 100 5.09 -17.36 1.07
C ASN A 100 5.59 -15.93 0.83
N ARG A 101 6.18 -15.28 1.84
CA ARG A 101 6.87 -14.03 1.59
C ARG A 101 8.02 -14.37 0.65
N PRO A 102 8.04 -13.84 -0.59
CA PRO A 102 9.22 -13.99 -1.41
C PRO A 102 10.39 -13.48 -0.56
N CYS A 103 11.39 -14.34 -0.36
CA CYS A 103 12.65 -13.88 0.19
C CYS A 103 13.06 -12.73 -0.73
N PRO A 104 13.20 -11.50 -0.24
CA PRO A 104 13.63 -10.44 -1.12
C PRO A 104 14.91 -10.97 -1.76
N GLU A 105 14.88 -11.18 -3.08
CA GLU A 105 16.13 -11.26 -3.82
C GLU A 105 16.82 -9.97 -3.43
N ILE A 106 17.91 -10.09 -2.68
CA ILE A 106 18.73 -8.93 -2.30
C ILE A 106 19.13 -8.38 -3.66
N GLU A 107 18.49 -7.28 -4.06
CA GLU A 107 18.92 -6.52 -5.22
C GLU A 107 20.37 -6.20 -4.94
N THR A 108 21.26 -6.96 -5.57
CA THR A 108 22.71 -6.90 -5.31
C THR A 108 23.34 -5.67 -5.95
N ASP A 109 22.55 -4.91 -6.72
CA ASP A 109 22.98 -3.62 -7.27
C ASP A 109 22.82 -2.53 -6.20
N PRO A 110 23.93 -1.94 -5.72
CA PRO A 110 23.88 -0.87 -4.72
C PRO A 110 23.07 0.36 -5.16
N GLU A 111 22.90 0.58 -6.48
CA GLU A 111 22.11 1.71 -6.99
C GLU A 111 20.59 1.48 -6.88
N THR A 112 20.17 0.23 -6.75
CA THR A 112 18.75 -0.16 -6.61
C THR A 112 18.38 -0.53 -5.18
N ALA A 113 19.33 -0.54 -4.25
CA ALA A 113 19.07 -0.79 -2.84
C ALA A 113 18.09 0.23 -2.24
N PRO A 114 17.14 -0.22 -1.38
CA PRO A 114 16.14 0.67 -0.79
C PRO A 114 16.73 1.90 -0.10
N GLU A 115 17.83 1.74 0.63
CA GLU A 115 18.50 2.82 1.35
C GLU A 115 19.01 3.90 0.39
N GLU A 116 19.55 3.50 -0.76
CA GLU A 116 20.07 4.42 -1.77
C GLU A 116 18.93 5.16 -2.49
N ARG A 117 17.83 4.48 -2.79
CA ARG A 117 16.63 5.11 -3.37
C ARG A 117 16.05 6.16 -2.42
N VAL A 118 15.89 5.82 -1.12
CA VAL A 118 15.44 6.73 -0.08
C VAL A 118 16.39 7.94 0.06
N ARG A 119 17.71 7.70 0.05
CA ARG A 119 18.71 8.77 0.12
C ARG A 119 18.62 9.74 -1.07
N ARG A 120 18.42 9.24 -2.28
CA ARG A 120 18.24 10.08 -3.47
C ARG A 120 17.02 10.97 -3.36
N LEU A 121 15.90 10.47 -2.85
CA LEU A 121 14.68 11.27 -2.63
C LEU A 121 14.91 12.38 -1.62
N THR A 122 15.59 12.12 -0.50
CA THR A 122 15.86 13.16 0.51
C THR A 122 16.80 14.26 0.02
N GLN A 123 17.54 14.02 -1.05
CA GLN A 123 18.46 15.00 -1.66
C GLN A 123 17.86 15.75 -2.85
N ASP A 124 16.64 15.40 -3.29
CA ASP A 124 16.02 16.03 -4.45
C ASP A 124 15.39 17.39 -4.07
N PRO A 125 15.90 18.52 -4.60
CA PRO A 125 15.38 19.83 -4.24
C PRO A 125 13.94 20.07 -4.69
N ARG A 126 13.43 19.29 -5.66
CA ARG A 126 12.05 19.37 -6.13
C ARG A 126 11.05 18.88 -5.07
N LEU A 127 11.52 18.12 -4.08
CA LEU A 127 10.73 17.57 -2.98
C LEU A 127 10.80 18.42 -1.70
N ALA A 128 11.45 19.60 -1.73
CA ALA A 128 11.55 20.50 -0.59
C ALA A 128 10.18 20.93 -0.03
N VAL A 129 9.14 20.92 -0.85
CA VAL A 129 7.75 21.20 -0.44
C VAL A 129 7.25 20.25 0.66
N LEU A 130 7.77 19.02 0.71
CA LEU A 130 7.39 18.01 1.71
C LEU A 130 7.91 18.31 3.12
N THR A 131 8.91 19.18 3.25
CA THR A 131 9.49 19.59 4.54
C THR A 131 9.09 21.00 4.95
N SER A 132 8.47 21.75 4.06
CA SER A 132 8.10 23.16 4.28
C SER A 132 6.60 23.39 4.44
N ASN A 133 5.78 22.34 4.32
CA ASN A 133 4.32 22.41 4.43
C ASN A 133 3.80 21.40 5.45
N THR A 134 2.52 21.54 5.81
CA THR A 134 1.76 20.65 6.69
C THR A 134 0.33 20.50 6.15
N GLY A 135 -0.36 19.43 6.53
CA GLY A 135 -1.73 19.17 6.09
C GLY A 135 -1.80 18.65 4.64
N GLU A 136 -2.94 18.87 3.99
CA GLU A 136 -3.17 18.45 2.62
C GLU A 136 -2.51 19.39 1.62
N LEU A 137 -1.67 18.86 0.73
CA LEU A 137 -1.19 19.60 -0.43
C LEU A 137 -2.29 19.66 -1.49
N ASP A 138 -2.35 20.76 -2.25
CA ASP A 138 -3.28 20.80 -3.38
C ASP A 138 -2.92 19.78 -4.48
N GLU A 139 -3.88 19.46 -5.35
CA GLU A 139 -3.73 18.43 -6.37
C GLU A 139 -2.53 18.69 -7.30
N LEU A 140 -2.33 19.95 -7.71
CA LEU A 140 -1.24 20.31 -8.62
C LEU A 140 0.12 20.08 -7.97
N VAL A 141 0.29 20.51 -6.72
CA VAL A 141 1.52 20.33 -5.94
C VAL A 141 1.73 18.86 -5.65
N SER A 142 0.69 18.12 -5.27
CA SER A 142 0.76 16.67 -5.05
C SER A 142 1.26 15.93 -6.29
N LYS A 143 0.70 16.25 -7.47
CA LYS A 143 1.15 15.64 -8.74
C LYS A 143 2.56 16.09 -9.15
N GLN A 144 2.98 17.31 -8.80
CA GLN A 144 4.38 17.74 -8.99
C GLN A 144 5.35 16.90 -8.15
N VAL A 145 5.00 16.57 -6.90
CA VAL A 145 5.76 15.64 -6.06
C VAL A 145 5.84 14.27 -6.72
N LEU A 146 4.72 13.71 -7.14
CA LEU A 146 4.68 12.40 -7.82
C LEU A 146 5.55 12.40 -9.08
N LYS A 147 5.45 13.43 -9.91
CA LYS A 147 6.25 13.62 -11.13
C LYS A 147 7.75 13.74 -10.82
N ALA A 148 8.12 14.47 -9.76
CA ALA A 148 9.50 14.59 -9.33
C ALA A 148 10.11 13.24 -8.94
N CYS A 149 9.30 12.33 -8.41
CA CYS A 149 9.69 10.95 -8.09
C CYS A 149 9.64 9.99 -9.29
N GLY A 150 9.34 10.48 -10.50
CA GLY A 150 9.29 9.66 -11.72
C GLY A 150 7.99 8.91 -11.94
N ILE A 151 6.94 9.21 -11.18
CA ILE A 151 5.59 8.66 -11.41
C ILE A 151 4.97 9.42 -12.60
N PRO A 152 4.49 8.72 -13.65
CA PRO A 152 3.83 9.37 -14.77
C PRO A 152 2.54 10.06 -14.32
N VAL A 153 2.44 11.36 -14.59
CA VAL A 153 1.23 12.15 -14.32
C VAL A 153 0.68 12.72 -15.61
N VAL A 154 -0.61 12.95 -15.63
CA VAL A 154 -1.28 13.56 -16.79
C VAL A 154 -0.78 14.99 -17.03
N GLU A 155 -0.78 15.42 -18.29
CA GLU A 155 -0.47 16.80 -18.68
C GLU A 155 -1.60 17.74 -18.24
N GLU A 156 -1.22 18.80 -17.53
CA GLU A 156 -2.17 19.75 -16.96
C GLU A 156 -1.61 21.15 -16.82
N LYS A 157 -2.50 22.13 -16.75
CA LYS A 157 -2.16 23.54 -16.59
C LYS A 157 -3.22 24.25 -15.75
N GLN A 158 -2.77 24.99 -14.74
CA GLN A 158 -3.61 25.88 -13.97
C GLN A 158 -3.88 27.15 -14.78
N VAL A 159 -5.13 27.61 -14.78
CA VAL A 159 -5.58 28.78 -15.52
C VAL A 159 -6.51 29.64 -14.66
N THR A 160 -6.56 30.92 -15.01
CA THR A 160 -7.40 31.92 -14.32
C THR A 160 -8.43 32.55 -15.25
N SER A 161 -8.25 32.42 -16.56
CA SER A 161 -9.14 33.00 -17.58
C SER A 161 -9.52 32.00 -18.66
N ILE A 162 -10.53 32.32 -19.46
CA ILE A 162 -10.96 31.53 -20.61
C ILE A 162 -9.87 31.52 -21.69
N GLU A 163 -9.20 32.62 -21.89
CA GLU A 163 -8.12 32.74 -22.88
C GLU A 163 -6.95 31.82 -22.53
N GLU A 164 -6.55 31.78 -21.26
CA GLU A 164 -5.53 30.86 -20.78
C GLU A 164 -5.97 29.40 -20.95
N ALA A 165 -7.26 29.10 -20.70
CA ALA A 165 -7.82 27.76 -20.91
C ALA A 165 -7.80 27.35 -22.39
N GLN A 166 -8.10 28.26 -23.31
CA GLN A 166 -8.02 28.04 -24.75
C GLN A 166 -6.58 27.79 -25.22
N HIS A 167 -5.62 28.54 -24.68
CA HIS A 167 -4.22 28.27 -24.96
C HIS A 167 -3.80 26.87 -24.47
N ALA A 168 -4.19 26.48 -23.26
CA ALA A 168 -3.93 25.14 -22.76
C ALA A 168 -4.61 24.06 -23.64
N ALA A 169 -5.80 24.31 -24.13
CA ALA A 169 -6.50 23.40 -25.05
C ALA A 169 -5.79 23.27 -26.39
N ALA A 170 -5.20 24.35 -26.90
CA ALA A 170 -4.41 24.29 -28.13
C ALA A 170 -3.12 23.47 -27.95
N ASP A 171 -2.49 23.51 -26.77
CA ASP A 171 -1.30 22.74 -26.44
C ASP A 171 -1.60 21.24 -26.26
N PHE A 172 -2.69 20.89 -25.57
CA PHE A 172 -3.02 19.50 -25.16
C PHE A 172 -3.88 18.76 -26.18
N GLY A 173 -4.70 19.47 -26.97
CA GLY A 173 -5.73 18.89 -27.83
C GLY A 173 -6.93 18.35 -27.05
N PHE A 174 -8.06 18.20 -27.75
CA PHE A 174 -9.27 17.60 -27.18
C PHE A 174 -9.24 16.05 -27.27
N PRO A 175 -9.96 15.33 -26.39
CA PRO A 175 -10.81 15.83 -25.30
C PRO A 175 -10.02 16.23 -24.04
N LEU A 176 -10.62 17.14 -23.26
CA LEU A 176 -10.06 17.68 -22.02
C LEU A 176 -10.94 17.37 -20.81
N VAL A 177 -10.35 17.53 -19.63
CA VAL A 177 -11.02 17.59 -18.33
C VAL A 177 -10.78 18.99 -17.74
N VAL A 178 -11.82 19.57 -17.16
CA VAL A 178 -11.75 20.86 -16.47
C VAL A 178 -12.15 20.64 -15.04
N LYS A 179 -11.24 20.99 -14.12
CA LYS A 179 -11.45 20.81 -12.66
C LYS A 179 -11.40 22.17 -11.95
N GLY A 180 -12.32 22.39 -11.01
CA GLY A 180 -12.26 23.48 -10.06
C GLY A 180 -11.39 23.11 -8.86
N MET A 181 -10.44 23.97 -8.51
CA MET A 181 -9.54 23.80 -7.39
C MET A 181 -9.91 24.80 -6.29
N VAL A 182 -10.67 24.36 -5.29
CA VAL A 182 -11.10 25.17 -4.16
C VAL A 182 -10.38 24.71 -2.90
N PRO A 183 -9.66 25.58 -2.18
CA PRO A 183 -9.00 25.21 -0.94
C PRO A 183 -9.95 24.58 0.07
N GLY A 184 -9.57 23.43 0.65
CA GLY A 184 -10.36 22.70 1.64
C GLY A 184 -11.50 21.84 1.07
N VAL A 185 -11.60 21.66 -0.25
CA VAL A 185 -12.55 20.75 -0.90
C VAL A 185 -11.79 19.60 -1.54
N SER A 186 -11.75 18.46 -0.84
CA SER A 186 -11.08 17.24 -1.30
C SER A 186 -11.96 16.36 -2.23
N HIS A 187 -13.29 16.33 -2.04
CA HIS A 187 -14.23 15.54 -2.85
C HIS A 187 -14.84 16.35 -4.01
N LYS A 188 -14.05 16.60 -5.04
CA LYS A 188 -14.41 17.48 -6.17
C LYS A 188 -15.56 16.95 -7.02
N THR A 189 -15.66 15.64 -7.21
CA THR A 189 -16.70 15.01 -8.02
C THR A 189 -18.08 15.18 -7.40
N GLU A 190 -18.20 15.04 -6.08
CA GLU A 190 -19.46 15.25 -5.34
C GLU A 190 -19.88 16.73 -5.34
N SER A 191 -18.91 17.63 -5.45
CA SER A 191 -19.12 19.08 -5.45
C SER A 191 -19.39 19.67 -6.85
N SER A 192 -19.59 18.84 -7.88
CA SER A 192 -19.77 19.28 -9.29
C SER A 192 -18.62 20.16 -9.82
N LEU A 193 -17.41 19.93 -9.30
CA LEU A 193 -16.20 20.68 -9.69
C LEU A 193 -15.38 20.00 -10.78
N VAL A 194 -15.86 18.93 -11.39
CA VAL A 194 -15.17 18.18 -12.46
C VAL A 194 -16.07 18.04 -13.68
N HIS A 195 -15.57 18.50 -14.83
CA HIS A 195 -16.21 18.34 -16.13
C HIS A 195 -15.33 17.48 -17.03
N LEU A 196 -15.85 16.33 -17.43
CA LEU A 196 -15.18 15.36 -18.32
C LEU A 196 -15.68 15.53 -19.75
N GLY A 197 -14.89 15.04 -20.73
CA GLY A 197 -15.31 14.93 -22.11
C GLY A 197 -15.47 16.27 -22.82
N ILE A 198 -14.72 17.28 -22.43
CA ILE A 198 -14.71 18.57 -23.13
C ILE A 198 -14.12 18.36 -24.51
N ALA A 199 -14.95 18.54 -25.55
CA ALA A 199 -14.61 18.16 -26.92
C ALA A 199 -14.43 19.37 -27.87
N SER A 200 -14.74 20.59 -27.41
CA SER A 200 -14.65 21.81 -28.19
C SER A 200 -14.35 23.03 -27.36
N ASP A 201 -13.89 24.11 -28.03
CA ASP A 201 -13.69 25.42 -27.36
C ASP A 201 -14.96 25.96 -26.72
N GLN A 202 -16.13 25.65 -27.29
CA GLN A 202 -17.42 26.08 -26.74
C GLN A 202 -17.77 25.33 -25.47
N ASP A 203 -17.52 24.01 -25.43
CA ASP A 203 -17.68 23.19 -24.22
C ASP A 203 -16.72 23.68 -23.13
N LEU A 204 -15.48 23.97 -23.50
CA LEU A 204 -14.45 24.51 -22.62
C LEU A 204 -14.89 25.82 -21.97
N ALA A 205 -15.33 26.78 -22.78
CA ALA A 205 -15.80 28.08 -22.28
C ALA A 205 -17.00 27.92 -21.35
N THR A 206 -17.91 27.00 -21.67
CA THR A 206 -19.09 26.70 -20.85
C THR A 206 -18.67 26.08 -19.50
N ALA A 207 -17.77 25.11 -19.52
CA ALA A 207 -17.26 24.47 -18.29
C ALA A 207 -16.52 25.45 -17.38
N VAL A 208 -15.61 26.25 -17.96
CA VAL A 208 -14.87 27.30 -17.22
C VAL A 208 -15.83 28.31 -16.58
N THR A 209 -16.80 28.79 -17.34
CA THR A 209 -17.80 29.76 -16.83
C THR A 209 -18.65 29.16 -15.71
N THR A 210 -19.04 27.89 -15.86
CA THR A 210 -19.82 27.18 -14.84
C THR A 210 -19.02 27.02 -13.55
N LEU A 211 -17.76 26.59 -13.65
CA LEU A 211 -16.89 26.43 -12.50
C LEU A 211 -16.61 27.76 -11.79
N GLN A 212 -16.34 28.84 -12.56
CA GLN A 212 -16.15 30.17 -11.97
C GLN A 212 -17.35 30.62 -11.14
N LYS A 213 -18.57 30.33 -11.60
CA LYS A 213 -19.81 30.61 -10.86
C LYS A 213 -19.94 29.73 -9.62
N THR A 214 -19.74 28.41 -9.77
CA THR A 214 -19.84 27.45 -8.67
C THR A 214 -18.83 27.74 -7.56
N MET A 215 -17.61 28.12 -7.93
CA MET A 215 -16.53 28.45 -7.00
C MET A 215 -16.66 29.85 -6.37
N GLU A 216 -17.62 30.69 -6.85
CA GLU A 216 -17.82 32.06 -6.38
C GLU A 216 -16.54 32.91 -6.44
N GLY A 217 -15.71 32.68 -7.45
CA GLY A 217 -14.41 33.37 -7.60
C GLY A 217 -13.31 32.88 -6.65
N ARG A 218 -13.53 31.83 -5.90
CA ARG A 218 -12.53 31.25 -5.00
C ARG A 218 -11.75 30.11 -5.70
N GLY A 219 -10.42 30.09 -5.53
CA GLY A 219 -9.58 29.03 -6.09
C GLY A 219 -9.17 29.30 -7.55
N SER A 220 -8.84 28.21 -8.25
CA SER A 220 -8.33 28.22 -9.62
C SER A 220 -8.94 27.09 -10.44
N ILE A 221 -8.74 27.13 -11.75
CA ILE A 221 -9.20 26.09 -12.66
C ILE A 221 -7.99 25.32 -13.19
N LEU A 222 -8.12 24.00 -13.25
CA LEU A 222 -7.14 23.10 -13.82
C LEU A 222 -7.66 22.54 -15.13
N ILE A 223 -6.93 22.76 -16.21
CA ILE A 223 -7.18 22.15 -17.53
C ILE A 223 -6.25 20.95 -17.63
N GLN A 224 -6.80 19.78 -17.94
CA GLN A 224 -6.10 18.53 -17.95
C GLN A 224 -6.43 17.76 -19.22
N LYS A 225 -5.41 17.12 -19.83
CA LYS A 225 -5.67 16.21 -20.97
C LYS A 225 -6.48 15.03 -20.50
N GLN A 226 -7.53 14.66 -21.19
CA GLN A 226 -8.29 13.47 -20.84
C GLN A 226 -7.52 12.21 -21.22
N VAL A 227 -7.19 11.38 -20.22
CA VAL A 227 -6.51 10.11 -20.43
C VAL A 227 -7.55 9.04 -20.78
N PRO A 228 -7.54 8.47 -21.99
CA PRO A 228 -8.42 7.36 -22.30
C PRO A 228 -7.88 6.07 -21.71
N GLY A 229 -8.69 5.38 -20.92
CA GLY A 229 -8.38 4.08 -20.34
C GLY A 229 -9.64 3.39 -19.84
N LYS A 230 -9.62 2.05 -19.85
CA LYS A 230 -10.76 1.24 -19.40
C LYS A 230 -10.51 0.62 -18.04
N ILE A 231 -9.25 0.55 -17.62
CA ILE A 231 -8.83 0.03 -16.32
C ILE A 231 -8.41 1.23 -15.48
N GLU A 232 -9.06 1.37 -14.35
CA GLU A 232 -8.73 2.32 -13.31
C GLU A 232 -8.25 1.55 -12.09
N LEU A 233 -7.08 1.88 -11.61
CA LEU A 233 -6.54 1.38 -10.36
C LEU A 233 -6.42 2.52 -9.36
N VAL A 234 -6.26 2.16 -8.10
CA VAL A 234 -5.83 3.05 -7.03
C VAL A 234 -4.47 2.58 -6.53
N ALA A 235 -3.59 3.52 -6.27
CA ALA A 235 -2.32 3.25 -5.65
C ALA A 235 -2.06 4.30 -4.56
N GLY A 236 -1.59 3.88 -3.41
CA GLY A 236 -1.44 4.81 -2.31
C GLY A 236 -0.40 4.37 -1.29
N PHE A 237 -0.16 5.27 -0.37
CA PHE A 237 0.69 5.07 0.80
C PHE A 237 -0.06 5.56 2.03
N VAL A 238 0.05 4.83 3.13
CA VAL A 238 -0.46 5.22 4.43
C VAL A 238 0.54 4.87 5.52
N ARG A 239 0.70 5.75 6.48
CA ARG A 239 1.51 5.47 7.67
C ARG A 239 0.64 4.90 8.78
N ASP A 240 0.62 3.56 8.87
CA ASP A 240 -0.12 2.86 9.92
C ASP A 240 0.62 3.00 11.27
N PRO A 241 -0.09 3.31 12.37
CA PRO A 241 0.54 3.49 13.68
C PRO A 241 1.22 2.24 14.23
N ARG A 242 0.86 1.04 13.75
CA ARG A 242 1.37 -0.24 14.23
C ARG A 242 2.32 -0.91 13.23
N LEU A 243 2.03 -0.78 11.93
CA LEU A 243 2.79 -1.43 10.87
C LEU A 243 3.85 -0.50 10.25
N GLY A 244 3.74 0.81 10.52
CA GLY A 244 4.62 1.79 9.89
C GLY A 244 4.20 2.13 8.45
N PRO A 245 5.16 2.39 7.55
CA PRO A 245 4.88 2.77 6.17
C PRO A 245 4.29 1.60 5.38
N CYS A 246 3.09 1.79 4.85
CA CYS A 246 2.36 0.79 4.07
C CYS A 246 1.99 1.33 2.69
N VAL A 247 2.18 0.51 1.67
CA VAL A 247 1.77 0.79 0.29
C VAL A 247 0.52 -0.01 -0.04
N MET A 248 -0.40 0.59 -0.79
CA MET A 248 -1.66 0.00 -1.20
C MET A 248 -1.77 0.02 -2.72
N CYS A 249 -2.35 -1.04 -3.28
CA CYS A 249 -2.81 -1.07 -4.68
C CYS A 249 -4.15 -1.79 -4.75
N GLY A 250 -5.05 -1.30 -5.59
CA GLY A 250 -6.37 -1.90 -5.72
C GLY A 250 -7.08 -1.52 -7.03
N LEU A 251 -8.23 -2.18 -7.26
CA LEU A 251 -9.14 -1.79 -8.33
C LEU A 251 -9.77 -0.44 -7.99
N GLY A 252 -9.77 0.47 -8.97
CA GLY A 252 -10.39 1.79 -8.87
C GLY A 252 -11.76 1.87 -9.56
N GLY A 253 -12.24 3.09 -9.73
CA GLY A 253 -13.51 3.37 -10.39
C GLY A 253 -14.74 2.93 -9.57
N ILE A 254 -15.88 2.90 -10.22
CA ILE A 254 -17.21 2.63 -9.59
C ILE A 254 -17.33 1.22 -8.96
N PHE A 255 -16.45 0.31 -9.30
CA PHE A 255 -16.44 -1.06 -8.76
C PHE A 255 -15.54 -1.24 -7.54
N ALA A 256 -14.73 -0.25 -7.18
CA ALA A 256 -13.77 -0.33 -6.07
C ALA A 256 -14.42 -0.76 -4.76
N GLU A 257 -15.49 -0.06 -4.37
CA GLU A 257 -16.21 -0.34 -3.12
C GLU A 257 -16.94 -1.68 -3.13
N ALA A 258 -17.50 -2.07 -4.29
CA ALA A 258 -18.29 -3.30 -4.42
C ALA A 258 -17.42 -4.57 -4.37
N LEU A 259 -16.22 -4.53 -4.93
CA LEU A 259 -15.34 -5.70 -5.07
C LEU A 259 -14.33 -5.83 -3.94
N ASN A 260 -14.01 -4.74 -3.24
CA ASN A 260 -13.04 -4.71 -2.16
C ASN A 260 -11.73 -5.44 -2.55
N ASP A 261 -11.22 -5.09 -3.74
CA ASP A 261 -10.03 -5.72 -4.32
C ASP A 261 -8.82 -4.82 -4.10
N THR A 262 -8.25 -4.95 -2.91
CA THR A 262 -7.12 -4.14 -2.47
C THR A 262 -6.07 -5.03 -1.80
N VAL A 263 -4.81 -4.74 -2.07
CA VAL A 263 -3.66 -5.41 -1.48
C VAL A 263 -2.74 -4.40 -0.82
N PHE A 264 -2.06 -4.84 0.25
CA PHE A 264 -1.13 -4.02 1.01
C PHE A 264 0.25 -4.68 1.07
N GLY A 265 1.28 -3.85 1.13
CA GLY A 265 2.66 -4.22 1.41
C GLY A 265 3.30 -3.24 2.39
N VAL A 266 4.20 -3.72 3.24
CA VAL A 266 4.96 -2.87 4.17
C VAL A 266 6.23 -2.39 3.47
N ALA A 267 6.46 -1.08 3.46
CA ALA A 267 7.65 -0.48 2.85
C ALA A 267 8.89 -0.61 3.77
N PRO A 268 10.11 -0.58 3.21
CA PRO A 268 10.41 -0.44 1.79
C PRO A 268 10.08 -1.71 1.00
N LEU A 269 9.68 -1.55 -0.26
CA LEU A 269 9.39 -2.66 -1.17
C LEU A 269 10.53 -2.87 -2.16
N THR A 270 10.77 -4.12 -2.53
CA THR A 270 11.48 -4.46 -3.77
C THR A 270 10.50 -4.49 -4.94
N LEU A 271 11.00 -4.48 -6.18
CA LEU A 271 10.16 -4.66 -7.36
C LEU A 271 9.45 -6.03 -7.34
N ALA A 272 10.12 -7.06 -6.83
CA ALA A 272 9.54 -8.39 -6.67
C ALA A 272 8.37 -8.40 -5.68
N ASP A 273 8.48 -7.69 -4.56
CA ASP A 273 7.38 -7.51 -3.60
C ASP A 273 6.19 -6.81 -4.26
N ALA A 274 6.44 -5.74 -5.00
CA ALA A 274 5.40 -4.99 -5.70
C ALA A 274 4.69 -5.83 -6.78
N LEU A 275 5.42 -6.62 -7.55
CA LEU A 275 4.85 -7.56 -8.52
C LEU A 275 4.01 -8.64 -7.83
N ALA A 276 4.49 -9.19 -6.73
CA ALA A 276 3.74 -10.13 -5.92
C ALA A 276 2.45 -9.52 -5.33
N MET A 277 2.46 -8.23 -4.97
CA MET A 277 1.24 -7.51 -4.59
C MET A 277 0.24 -7.46 -5.75
N ILE A 278 0.68 -7.06 -6.94
CA ILE A 278 -0.17 -6.97 -8.14
C ILE A 278 -0.77 -8.34 -8.48
N ASP A 279 0.00 -9.41 -8.37
CA ASP A 279 -0.46 -10.77 -8.66
C ASP A 279 -1.50 -11.31 -7.67
N ARG A 280 -1.62 -10.73 -6.48
CA ARG A 280 -2.67 -11.05 -5.48
C ARG A 280 -3.99 -10.33 -5.71
N LEU A 281 -4.06 -9.35 -6.61
CA LEU A 281 -5.31 -8.69 -6.95
C LEU A 281 -6.28 -9.70 -7.60
N LYS A 282 -7.55 -9.67 -7.19
CA LYS A 282 -8.61 -10.48 -7.80
C LYS A 282 -8.87 -10.06 -9.25
N CYS A 283 -8.70 -8.76 -9.54
CA CYS A 283 -8.81 -8.22 -10.88
C CYS A 283 -7.61 -8.52 -11.79
N ARG A 284 -6.57 -9.22 -11.30
CA ARG A 284 -5.38 -9.59 -12.06
C ARG A 284 -5.66 -10.07 -13.49
N PRO A 285 -6.67 -10.95 -13.76
CA PRO A 285 -6.95 -11.39 -15.14
C PRO A 285 -7.27 -10.24 -16.10
N MET A 286 -7.81 -9.11 -15.60
CA MET A 286 -8.02 -7.91 -16.41
C MET A 286 -6.71 -7.22 -16.77
N LEU A 287 -5.72 -7.29 -15.87
CA LEU A 287 -4.39 -6.70 -16.06
C LEU A 287 -3.54 -7.50 -17.06
N ASP A 288 -3.84 -8.77 -17.24
CA ASP A 288 -3.14 -9.67 -18.19
C ASP A 288 -3.65 -9.54 -19.64
N GLY A 289 -4.59 -8.63 -19.93
CA GLY A 289 -5.14 -8.42 -21.27
C GLY A 289 -6.38 -9.26 -21.54
N TYR A 290 -7.50 -8.96 -20.89
CA TYR A 290 -8.73 -9.72 -21.00
C TYR A 290 -9.76 -9.02 -21.92
N ARG A 291 -10.30 -9.75 -22.90
CA ARG A 291 -11.43 -9.34 -23.79
C ARG A 291 -11.27 -7.93 -24.41
N GLY A 292 -10.11 -7.63 -25.00
CA GLY A 292 -9.85 -6.37 -25.70
C GLY A 292 -9.41 -5.21 -24.80
N TYR A 293 -8.98 -5.52 -23.59
CA TYR A 293 -8.15 -4.64 -22.78
C TYR A 293 -6.69 -4.87 -23.15
N ASP A 294 -5.91 -3.80 -23.26
CA ASP A 294 -4.46 -3.91 -23.38
C ASP A 294 -3.87 -4.48 -22.10
N PRO A 295 -2.86 -5.37 -22.19
CA PRO A 295 -2.16 -5.84 -20.98
C PRO A 295 -1.47 -4.67 -20.30
N VAL A 296 -1.54 -4.66 -18.97
CA VAL A 296 -0.89 -3.62 -18.13
C VAL A 296 0.59 -3.91 -18.01
N ASP A 297 1.43 -2.88 -18.16
CA ASP A 297 2.83 -2.96 -17.75
C ASP A 297 2.93 -3.05 -16.22
N LYS A 298 2.93 -4.30 -15.73
CA LYS A 298 3.06 -4.59 -14.29
C LYS A 298 4.37 -4.12 -13.72
N THR A 299 5.43 -4.03 -14.53
CA THR A 299 6.73 -3.54 -14.09
C THR A 299 6.67 -2.04 -13.83
N ALA A 300 6.05 -1.28 -14.74
CA ALA A 300 5.83 0.15 -14.53
C ALA A 300 4.93 0.42 -13.32
N LEU A 301 3.83 -0.35 -13.17
CA LEU A 301 2.98 -0.28 -12.00
C LEU A 301 3.73 -0.64 -10.71
N GLY A 302 4.53 -1.71 -10.73
CA GLY A 302 5.36 -2.13 -9.60
C GLY A 302 6.35 -1.06 -9.17
N ARG A 303 6.99 -0.37 -10.12
CA ARG A 303 7.89 0.76 -9.84
C ARG A 303 7.17 1.92 -9.15
N ILE A 304 5.92 2.21 -9.51
CA ILE A 304 5.11 3.22 -8.82
C ILE A 304 4.92 2.82 -7.35
N LEU A 305 4.55 1.56 -7.08
CA LEU A 305 4.37 1.07 -5.71
C LEU A 305 5.66 1.15 -4.89
N VAL A 306 6.79 0.76 -5.47
CA VAL A 306 8.11 0.90 -4.84
C VAL A 306 8.39 2.37 -4.52
N THR A 307 8.19 3.26 -5.47
CA THR A 307 8.42 4.71 -5.31
C THR A 307 7.55 5.31 -4.20
N LEU A 308 6.29 4.93 -4.09
CA LEU A 308 5.40 5.37 -3.01
C LEU A 308 5.92 4.92 -1.64
N GLY A 309 6.41 3.69 -1.55
CA GLY A 309 7.04 3.17 -0.33
C GLY A 309 8.32 3.92 0.04
N ASP A 310 9.21 4.13 -0.93
CA ASP A 310 10.45 4.87 -0.74
C ASP A 310 10.20 6.33 -0.31
N LEU A 311 9.21 6.99 -0.91
CA LEU A 311 8.81 8.35 -0.57
C LEU A 311 8.32 8.43 0.88
N GLY A 312 7.48 7.49 1.29
CA GLY A 312 7.02 7.39 2.68
C GLY A 312 8.15 7.07 3.67
N CYS A 313 9.16 6.31 3.28
CA CYS A 313 10.35 6.06 4.09
C CYS A 313 11.28 7.29 4.17
N ALA A 314 11.41 8.03 3.07
CA ALA A 314 12.24 9.23 2.97
C ALA A 314 11.70 10.42 3.80
N TYR A 315 10.38 10.55 3.88
CA TYR A 315 9.71 11.67 4.51
C TYR A 315 8.75 11.20 5.62
N PRO A 316 9.21 11.15 6.89
CA PRO A 316 8.39 10.68 8.02
C PRO A 316 7.10 11.48 8.25
N ASP A 317 7.06 12.72 7.81
CA ASP A 317 5.89 13.60 7.95
C ASP A 317 4.78 13.29 6.93
N ILE A 318 5.05 12.48 5.89
CA ILE A 318 3.99 11.98 5.01
C ILE A 318 3.12 11.00 5.77
N ARG A 319 1.84 11.34 5.91
CA ARG A 319 0.81 10.47 6.51
C ARG A 319 0.13 9.60 5.47
N GLU A 320 -0.17 10.21 4.32
CA GLU A 320 -0.94 9.57 3.26
C GLU A 320 -0.53 10.09 1.89
N ILE A 321 -0.53 9.21 0.90
CA ILE A 321 -0.50 9.54 -0.52
C ILE A 321 -1.62 8.73 -1.16
N ASP A 322 -2.51 9.39 -1.91
CA ASP A 322 -3.55 8.75 -2.70
C ASP A 322 -3.42 9.12 -4.17
N ILE A 323 -3.34 8.12 -5.05
CA ILE A 323 -3.41 8.26 -6.50
C ILE A 323 -4.71 7.59 -6.94
N ASN A 324 -5.72 8.39 -7.25
CA ASN A 324 -7.07 7.91 -7.54
C ASN A 324 -7.82 8.86 -8.50
N PRO A 325 -7.94 8.49 -9.79
CA PRO A 325 -7.53 7.24 -10.39
C PRO A 325 -6.09 7.21 -10.94
N LEU A 326 -5.53 6.01 -10.97
CA LEU A 326 -4.39 5.64 -11.80
C LEU A 326 -4.93 4.92 -13.05
N ILE A 327 -4.95 5.61 -14.21
CA ILE A 327 -5.56 5.10 -15.44
C ILE A 327 -4.52 4.34 -16.27
N MET A 328 -4.89 3.14 -16.74
CA MET A 328 -4.08 2.36 -17.67
C MET A 328 -4.34 2.82 -19.10
N HIS A 329 -3.40 3.56 -19.68
CA HIS A 329 -3.46 4.02 -21.07
C HIS A 329 -2.51 3.19 -21.94
N LYS A 330 -3.07 2.34 -22.83
CA LYS A 330 -2.28 1.41 -23.66
C LYS A 330 -1.32 0.51 -22.86
N GLY A 331 -1.73 0.17 -21.65
CA GLY A 331 -0.93 -0.60 -20.71
C GLY A 331 -0.13 0.22 -19.71
N ASP A 332 0.20 1.46 -20.00
CA ASP A 332 1.01 2.31 -19.12
C ASP A 332 0.17 2.98 -18.03
N PRO A 333 0.61 2.96 -16.75
CA PRO A 333 -0.07 3.65 -15.66
C PRO A 333 0.18 5.16 -15.70
N ILE A 334 -0.91 5.96 -15.65
CA ILE A 334 -0.86 7.42 -15.60
C ILE A 334 -1.70 7.91 -14.43
N ALA A 335 -1.09 8.64 -13.50
CA ALA A 335 -1.78 9.29 -12.39
C ALA A 335 -2.58 10.51 -12.91
N VAL A 336 -3.89 10.45 -12.74
CA VAL A 336 -4.83 11.48 -13.22
C VAL A 336 -5.24 12.41 -12.08
N ASP A 337 -5.27 11.88 -10.87
CA ASP A 337 -5.45 12.63 -9.64
C ASP A 337 -4.45 12.17 -8.59
N GLY A 338 -4.14 13.04 -7.65
CA GLY A 338 -3.21 12.71 -6.58
C GLY A 338 -3.31 13.67 -5.41
N LEU A 339 -3.21 13.10 -4.22
CA LEU A 339 -3.22 13.81 -2.95
C LEU A 339 -2.02 13.37 -2.11
N VAL A 340 -1.35 14.33 -1.48
CA VAL A 340 -0.32 14.10 -0.47
C VAL A 340 -0.74 14.81 0.81
N VAL A 341 -0.76 14.08 1.92
CA VAL A 341 -1.12 14.59 3.25
C VAL A 341 0.09 14.50 4.17
N LEU A 342 0.45 15.65 4.76
CA LEU A 342 1.55 15.80 5.69
C LEU A 342 1.06 15.85 7.15
N ALA A 343 1.97 15.64 8.11
CA ALA A 343 1.69 15.68 9.54
C ALA A 343 1.33 17.08 10.04
#